data_c91dacaf9e195604d9b865bfaac719b7
#
_entry.id   c91dacaf9e195604d9b865bfaac719b7
#
_cell.length_a   1.000
_cell.length_b   1.000
_cell.length_c   1.000
_cell.angle_alpha   90.00
_cell.angle_beta   90.00
_cell.angle_gamma   90.00
#
_symmetry.space_group_name_H-M   'P 1'
#
loop_
_entity.id
_entity.type
_entity.pdbx_description
1 polymer ?
#
loop_
_entity_poly.entity_id
_entity_poly.type
_entity_poly.pdbx_seq_one_letter_code
_entity_poly.pdbx_strand_id
1 'polypeptide(L)'
;LSKGAVPILFAVAVGAPVEVAALTGLAAVLGSWKSIFLGFHGGRGVATGVGGMIAIAPWIIPLALPAFIIIIGVTRYVSLGSMLGTLFGALVVIAFMIAGWIDPGWLLYIIPGEIIVWVAHRDNIVRLLNGTERKFQAGDRQPTPPPGSDPEASADDEPAA
;
A
#
# COMPACT_ATOMS: atom_id res chain seq x y z
N LEU A 1 1.26 6.55 -4.02
CA LEU A 1 2.72 6.52 -4.14
C LEU A 1 3.34 7.82 -3.62
N SER A 2 2.92 9.00 -4.11
CA SER A 2 3.48 10.30 -3.70
C SER A 2 3.41 10.56 -2.20
N LYS A 3 2.33 10.16 -1.53
CA LYS A 3 2.17 10.33 -0.07
C LYS A 3 3.26 9.62 0.75
N GLY A 4 3.88 8.58 0.23
CA GLY A 4 5.01 7.90 0.88
C GLY A 4 6.37 8.46 0.46
N ALA A 5 6.54 8.77 -0.83
CA ALA A 5 7.82 9.25 -1.36
C ALA A 5 8.15 10.67 -0.90
N VAL A 6 7.19 11.60 -0.99
CA VAL A 6 7.42 13.04 -0.72
C VAL A 6 7.93 13.31 0.69
N PRO A 7 7.36 12.76 1.78
CA PRO A 7 7.87 12.99 3.12
C PRO A 7 9.31 12.52 3.33
N ILE A 8 9.67 11.36 2.77
CA ILE A 8 11.04 10.82 2.84
C ILE A 8 12.00 11.72 2.07
N LEU A 9 11.67 12.05 0.81
CA LEU A 9 12.51 12.91 -0.03
C LEU A 9 12.71 14.29 0.58
N PHE A 10 11.66 14.84 1.19
CA PHE A 10 11.77 16.12 1.90
C PHE A 10 12.72 16.01 3.09
N ALA A 11 12.59 14.99 3.94
CA ALA A 11 13.47 14.78 5.09
C ALA A 11 14.94 14.65 4.66
N VAL A 12 15.20 13.87 3.59
CA VAL A 12 16.54 13.72 3.01
C VAL A 12 17.05 15.06 2.43
N ALA A 13 16.20 15.81 1.73
CA ALA A 13 16.58 17.09 1.10
C ALA A 13 16.98 18.17 2.12
N VAL A 14 16.38 18.16 3.32
CA VAL A 14 16.76 19.09 4.42
C VAL A 14 17.95 18.57 5.25
N GLY A 15 18.58 17.45 4.86
CA GLY A 15 19.72 16.88 5.55
C GLY A 15 19.39 16.18 6.87
N ALA A 16 18.15 15.72 7.06
CA ALA A 16 17.77 14.98 8.25
C ALA A 16 18.51 13.63 8.33
N PRO A 17 18.85 13.13 9.54
CA PRO A 17 19.37 11.76 9.71
C PRO A 17 18.46 10.71 9.09
N VAL A 18 19.04 9.60 8.66
CA VAL A 18 18.32 8.51 7.99
C VAL A 18 17.18 7.97 8.85
N GLU A 19 17.35 7.89 10.15
CA GLU A 19 16.34 7.44 11.11
C GLU A 19 15.13 8.38 11.12
N VAL A 20 15.35 9.68 11.04
CA VAL A 20 14.27 10.69 10.98
C VAL A 20 13.53 10.57 9.66
N ALA A 21 14.24 10.41 8.55
CA ALA A 21 13.61 10.20 7.24
C ALA A 21 12.80 8.89 7.21
N ALA A 22 13.32 7.81 7.78
CA ALA A 22 12.65 6.53 7.92
C ALA A 22 11.36 6.64 8.74
N LEU A 23 11.42 7.28 9.91
CA LEU A 23 10.25 7.50 10.77
C LEU A 23 9.20 8.42 10.12
N THR A 24 9.64 9.41 9.36
CA THR A 24 8.75 10.30 8.58
C THR A 24 7.97 9.50 7.53
N GLY A 25 8.64 8.61 6.81
CA GLY A 25 8.01 7.69 5.86
C GLY A 25 7.04 6.72 6.55
N LEU A 26 7.43 6.17 7.69
CA LEU A 26 6.58 5.27 8.47
C LEU A 26 5.31 5.98 8.97
N ALA A 27 5.42 7.22 9.44
CA ALA A 27 4.27 8.03 9.83
C ALA A 27 3.30 8.24 8.66
N ALA A 28 3.82 8.44 7.43
CA ALA A 28 2.99 8.54 6.24
C ALA A 28 2.25 7.22 5.91
N VAL A 29 2.89 6.06 6.11
CA VAL A 29 2.25 4.74 5.95
C VAL A 29 1.14 4.56 6.99
N LEU A 30 1.41 4.84 8.25
CA LEU A 30 0.43 4.77 9.34
C LEU A 30 -0.78 5.69 9.08
N GLY A 31 -0.52 6.94 8.67
CA GLY A 31 -1.57 7.91 8.33
C GLY A 31 -2.42 7.49 7.13
N SER A 32 -1.87 6.73 6.18
CA SER A 32 -2.62 6.20 5.04
C SER A 32 -3.41 4.93 5.37
N TRP A 33 -2.93 4.13 6.33
CA TRP A 33 -3.63 2.93 6.81
C TRP A 33 -4.81 3.29 7.70
N LYS A 34 -4.60 4.17 8.70
CA LYS A 34 -5.64 4.67 9.59
C LYS A 34 -5.75 6.19 9.46
N SER A 35 -6.44 6.64 8.42
CA SER A 35 -6.64 8.07 8.21
C SER A 35 -7.59 8.64 9.27
N ILE A 36 -7.08 9.55 10.09
CA ILE A 36 -7.88 10.29 11.08
C ILE A 36 -8.98 11.10 10.37
N PHE A 37 -8.69 11.64 9.18
CA PHE A 37 -9.64 12.41 8.38
C PHE A 37 -10.79 11.59 7.79
N LEU A 38 -10.66 10.26 7.73
CA LEU A 38 -11.68 9.34 7.20
C LEU A 38 -12.28 8.46 8.31
N GLY A 39 -12.32 8.94 9.55
CA GLY A 39 -12.87 8.18 10.67
C GLY A 39 -12.16 6.84 10.90
N PHE A 40 -10.83 6.79 10.75
CA PHE A 40 -9.99 5.59 10.82
C PHE A 40 -10.27 4.54 9.72
N HIS A 41 -11.03 4.88 8.69
CA HIS A 41 -11.24 4.07 7.50
C HIS A 41 -10.24 4.52 6.43
N GLY A 42 -9.13 3.84 6.33
CA GLY A 42 -8.06 4.08 5.33
C GLY A 42 -7.89 2.90 4.39
N GLY A 43 -6.98 3.06 3.43
CA GLY A 43 -6.54 1.96 2.59
C GLY A 43 -5.60 1.00 3.35
N ARG A 44 -4.96 0.06 2.63
CA ARG A 44 -4.02 -0.93 3.22
C ARG A 44 -2.58 -0.41 3.36
N GLY A 45 -2.33 0.85 3.03
CA GLY A 45 -0.99 1.45 3.13
C GLY A 45 0.00 1.02 2.05
N VAL A 46 -0.29 -0.02 1.24
CA VAL A 46 0.63 -0.61 0.25
C VAL A 46 1.17 0.43 -0.72
N ALA A 47 0.31 1.23 -1.35
CA ALA A 47 0.75 2.25 -2.31
C ALA A 47 1.64 3.32 -1.66
N THR A 48 1.39 3.67 -0.40
CA THR A 48 2.22 4.60 0.36
C THR A 48 3.55 3.96 0.74
N GLY A 49 3.53 2.69 1.18
CA GLY A 49 4.72 1.92 1.49
C GLY A 49 5.63 1.73 0.27
N VAL A 50 5.06 1.34 -0.87
CA VAL A 50 5.82 1.26 -2.14
C VAL A 50 6.38 2.63 -2.54
N GLY A 51 5.62 3.71 -2.34
CA GLY A 51 6.12 5.08 -2.59
C GLY A 51 7.35 5.44 -1.77
N GLY A 52 7.38 5.08 -0.49
CA GLY A 52 8.55 5.26 0.36
C GLY A 52 9.73 4.40 -0.07
N MET A 53 9.49 3.16 -0.47
CA MET A 53 10.52 2.27 -1.02
C MET A 53 11.17 2.86 -2.30
N ILE A 54 10.37 3.49 -3.17
CA ILE A 54 10.88 4.20 -4.36
C ILE A 54 11.79 5.36 -3.97
N ALA A 55 11.46 6.08 -2.92
CA ALA A 55 12.29 7.19 -2.43
C ALA A 55 13.64 6.70 -1.88
N ILE A 56 13.67 5.53 -1.24
CA ILE A 56 14.88 4.92 -0.67
C ILE A 56 15.73 4.27 -1.78
N ALA A 57 15.09 3.52 -2.67
CA ALA A 57 15.74 2.71 -3.68
C ALA A 57 14.86 2.61 -4.95
N PRO A 58 14.91 3.59 -5.86
CA PRO A 58 14.03 3.62 -7.04
C PRO A 58 14.21 2.40 -7.96
N TRP A 59 15.39 1.79 -7.97
CA TRP A 59 15.70 0.58 -8.73
C TRP A 59 15.01 -0.68 -8.18
N ILE A 60 14.33 -0.62 -7.00
CA ILE A 60 13.57 -1.75 -6.45
C ILE A 60 12.36 -2.09 -7.32
N ILE A 61 11.79 -1.09 -8.01
CA ILE A 61 10.58 -1.28 -8.82
C ILE A 61 10.78 -2.29 -9.95
N PRO A 62 11.82 -2.17 -10.80
CA PRO A 62 12.04 -3.17 -11.85
C PRO A 62 12.30 -4.58 -11.31
N LEU A 63 12.64 -4.74 -10.04
CA LEU A 63 12.82 -6.04 -9.39
C LEU A 63 11.53 -6.55 -8.74
N ALA A 64 10.83 -5.71 -7.98
CA ALA A 64 9.65 -6.10 -7.20
C ALA A 64 8.36 -6.14 -8.04
N LEU A 65 8.21 -5.28 -9.04
CA LEU A 65 7.01 -5.22 -9.87
C LEU A 65 6.77 -6.49 -10.69
N PRO A 66 7.78 -7.11 -11.33
CA PRO A 66 7.58 -8.39 -12.01
C PRO A 66 7.12 -9.49 -11.05
N ALA A 67 7.70 -9.57 -9.85
CA ALA A 67 7.27 -10.54 -8.84
C ALA A 67 5.79 -10.34 -8.46
N PHE A 68 5.38 -9.10 -8.21
CA PHE A 68 3.99 -8.73 -7.95
C PHE A 68 3.05 -9.16 -9.10
N ILE A 69 3.42 -8.85 -10.36
CA ILE A 69 2.62 -9.17 -11.54
C ILE A 69 2.52 -10.69 -11.73
N ILE A 70 3.63 -11.43 -11.57
CA ILE A 70 3.65 -12.88 -11.70
C ILE A 70 2.75 -13.53 -10.64
N ILE A 71 2.85 -13.09 -9.38
CA ILE A 71 2.03 -13.64 -8.30
C ILE A 71 0.54 -13.43 -8.60
N ILE A 72 0.14 -12.23 -9.04
CA ILE A 72 -1.27 -11.97 -9.41
C ILE A 72 -1.67 -12.77 -10.65
N GLY A 73 -0.82 -12.84 -11.66
CA GLY A 73 -1.09 -13.57 -12.89
C GLY A 73 -1.36 -15.07 -12.66
N VAL A 74 -0.57 -15.67 -11.77
CA VAL A 74 -0.69 -17.11 -11.44
C VAL A 74 -1.83 -17.36 -10.45
N THR A 75 -1.93 -16.57 -9.39
CA THR A 75 -2.87 -16.83 -8.28
C THR A 75 -4.22 -16.15 -8.46
N ARG A 76 -4.28 -15.08 -9.23
CA ARG A 76 -5.41 -14.16 -9.40
C ARG A 76 -5.82 -13.43 -8.10
N TYR A 77 -4.98 -13.46 -7.06
CA TYR A 77 -5.24 -12.76 -5.79
C TYR A 77 -4.38 -11.50 -5.68
N VAL A 78 -5.00 -10.32 -5.79
CA VAL A 78 -4.30 -9.03 -5.65
C VAL A 78 -3.75 -8.84 -4.24
N SER A 79 -4.48 -9.29 -3.22
CA SER A 79 -4.04 -9.24 -1.82
C SER A 79 -2.75 -10.04 -1.59
N LEU A 80 -2.68 -11.25 -2.15
CA LEU A 80 -1.49 -12.09 -2.07
C LEU A 80 -0.30 -11.46 -2.81
N GLY A 81 -0.55 -10.91 -4.01
CA GLY A 81 0.46 -10.16 -4.76
C GLY A 81 1.01 -8.97 -3.98
N SER A 82 0.13 -8.21 -3.31
CA SER A 82 0.54 -7.07 -2.50
C SER A 82 1.43 -7.48 -1.33
N MET A 83 1.03 -8.50 -0.57
CA MET A 83 1.78 -8.96 0.60
C MET A 83 3.13 -9.56 0.22
N LEU A 84 3.14 -10.48 -0.75
CA LEU A 84 4.39 -11.14 -1.17
C LEU A 84 5.26 -10.22 -2.02
N GLY A 85 4.68 -9.30 -2.80
CA GLY A 85 5.42 -8.33 -3.58
C GLY A 85 6.14 -7.30 -2.70
N THR A 86 5.49 -6.80 -1.64
CA THR A 86 6.14 -5.89 -0.67
C THR A 86 7.19 -6.62 0.15
N LEU A 87 6.91 -7.85 0.59
CA LEU A 87 7.88 -8.69 1.31
C LEU A 87 9.12 -8.96 0.45
N PHE A 88 8.94 -9.32 -0.82
CA PHE A 88 10.06 -9.52 -1.74
C PHE A 88 10.89 -8.23 -1.89
N GLY A 89 10.23 -7.07 -2.08
CA GLY A 89 10.89 -5.78 -2.13
C GLY A 89 11.68 -5.47 -0.86
N ALA A 90 11.09 -5.71 0.32
CA ALA A 90 11.75 -5.54 1.61
C ALA A 90 13.01 -6.41 1.74
N LEU A 91 12.91 -7.69 1.38
CA LEU A 91 14.03 -8.62 1.43
C LEU A 91 15.18 -8.20 0.48
N VAL A 92 14.85 -7.71 -0.72
CA VAL A 92 15.86 -7.20 -1.65
C VAL A 92 16.57 -5.99 -1.05
N VAL A 93 15.84 -5.00 -0.49
CA VAL A 93 16.48 -3.83 0.15
C VAL A 93 17.34 -4.26 1.34
N ILE A 94 16.89 -5.20 2.17
CA ILE A 94 17.68 -5.75 3.28
C ILE A 94 18.96 -6.43 2.77
N ALA A 95 18.91 -7.17 1.66
CA ALA A 95 20.09 -7.78 1.05
C ALA A 95 21.13 -6.72 0.62
N PHE A 96 20.66 -5.60 0.05
CA PHE A 96 21.54 -4.47 -0.30
C PHE A 96 22.09 -3.73 0.93
N MET A 97 21.34 -3.70 2.04
CA MET A 97 21.86 -3.19 3.32
C MET A 97 23.00 -4.09 3.85
N ILE A 98 22.80 -5.41 3.81
CA ILE A 98 23.83 -6.37 4.23
C ILE A 98 25.09 -6.24 3.34
N ALA A 99 24.91 -5.95 2.06
CA ALA A 99 26.01 -5.67 1.13
C ALA A 99 26.68 -4.30 1.34
N GLY A 100 26.17 -3.46 2.25
CA GLY A 100 26.71 -2.14 2.56
C GLY A 100 26.35 -1.03 1.55
N TRP A 101 25.37 -1.26 0.68
CA TRP A 101 24.96 -0.29 -0.36
C TRP A 101 23.85 0.65 0.11
N ILE A 102 23.12 0.28 1.13
CA ILE A 102 22.01 1.06 1.72
C ILE A 102 22.25 1.16 3.23
N ASP A 103 21.97 2.33 3.79
CA ASP A 103 22.12 2.58 5.22
C ASP A 103 21.15 1.72 6.04
N PRO A 104 21.62 1.01 7.09
CA PRO A 104 20.79 0.17 7.95
C PRO A 104 19.69 0.94 8.69
N GLY A 105 19.79 2.26 8.87
CA GLY A 105 18.77 3.09 9.50
C GLY A 105 17.40 2.99 8.82
N TRP A 106 17.34 2.63 7.53
CA TRP A 106 16.10 2.38 6.83
C TRP A 106 15.33 1.15 7.33
N LEU A 107 15.93 0.28 8.16
CA LEU A 107 15.19 -0.81 8.82
C LEU A 107 14.05 -0.29 9.69
N LEU A 108 14.16 0.93 10.24
CA LEU A 108 13.10 1.61 10.98
C LEU A 108 11.86 1.93 10.13
N TYR A 109 12.02 1.94 8.81
CA TYR A 109 10.91 2.07 7.86
C TYR A 109 10.42 0.71 7.37
N ILE A 110 11.34 -0.15 6.96
CA ILE A 110 11.03 -1.38 6.22
C ILE A 110 10.34 -2.40 7.11
N ILE A 111 10.88 -2.69 8.29
CA ILE A 111 10.32 -3.73 9.16
C ILE A 111 8.93 -3.34 9.69
N PRO A 112 8.74 -2.16 10.32
CA PRO A 112 7.40 -1.78 10.78
C PRO A 112 6.43 -1.56 9.62
N GLY A 113 6.90 -1.04 8.48
CA GLY A 113 6.09 -0.86 7.28
C GLY A 113 5.53 -2.18 6.76
N GLU A 114 6.36 -3.22 6.69
CA GLU A 114 5.93 -4.56 6.29
C GLU A 114 4.96 -5.18 7.29
N ILE A 115 5.20 -5.04 8.59
CA ILE A 115 4.27 -5.49 9.64
C ILE A 115 2.90 -4.83 9.46
N ILE A 116 2.86 -3.52 9.19
CA ILE A 116 1.60 -2.79 8.94
C ILE A 116 0.87 -3.36 7.72
N VAL A 117 1.58 -3.65 6.63
CA VAL A 117 0.99 -4.27 5.44
C VAL A 117 0.34 -5.60 5.79
N TRP A 118 1.03 -6.47 6.51
CA TRP A 118 0.48 -7.78 6.91
C TRP A 118 -0.73 -7.64 7.85
N VAL A 119 -0.66 -6.76 8.85
CA VAL A 119 -1.77 -6.48 9.76
C VAL A 119 -2.96 -5.89 9.01
N ALA A 120 -2.73 -4.99 8.05
CA ALA A 120 -3.79 -4.41 7.22
C ALA A 120 -4.45 -5.44 6.28
N HIS A 121 -3.77 -6.56 6.00
CA HIS A 121 -4.29 -7.65 5.17
C HIS A 121 -4.86 -8.83 5.97
N ARG A 122 -4.96 -8.74 7.30
CA ARG A 122 -5.46 -9.83 8.16
C ARG A 122 -6.77 -10.44 7.66
N ASP A 123 -7.74 -9.61 7.26
CA ASP A 123 -9.04 -10.09 6.77
C ASP A 123 -8.93 -10.78 5.41
N ASN A 124 -7.96 -10.38 4.58
CA ASN A 124 -7.65 -11.05 3.32
C ASN A 124 -6.97 -12.39 3.58
N ILE A 125 -6.09 -12.48 4.58
CA ILE A 125 -5.43 -13.73 4.98
C ILE A 125 -6.49 -14.75 5.39
N VAL A 126 -7.45 -14.34 6.23
CA VAL A 126 -8.56 -15.22 6.63
C VAL A 126 -9.37 -15.68 5.43
N ARG A 127 -9.70 -14.76 4.49
CA ARG A 127 -10.43 -15.13 3.27
C ARG A 127 -9.63 -16.03 2.33
N LEU A 128 -8.31 -15.83 2.22
CA LEU A 128 -7.41 -16.70 1.45
C LEU A 128 -7.37 -18.10 2.03
N LEU A 129 -7.24 -18.24 3.34
CA LEU A 129 -7.24 -19.54 4.02
C LEU A 129 -8.58 -20.29 3.88
N ASN A 130 -9.69 -19.54 3.90
CA ASN A 130 -11.04 -20.10 3.73
C ASN A 130 -11.45 -20.28 2.24
N GLY A 131 -10.59 -19.92 1.28
CA GLY A 131 -10.90 -20.01 -0.14
C GLY A 131 -11.96 -19.01 -0.64
N THR A 132 -12.30 -17.98 0.16
CA THR A 132 -13.36 -17.01 -0.11
C THR A 132 -12.84 -15.65 -0.60
N GLU A 133 -11.52 -15.52 -0.82
CA GLU A 133 -10.94 -14.29 -1.34
C GLU A 133 -11.34 -14.07 -2.81
N ARG A 134 -11.63 -12.82 -3.16
CA ARG A 134 -12.01 -12.44 -4.53
C ARG A 134 -10.84 -12.61 -5.48
N LYS A 135 -11.06 -13.37 -6.57
CA LYS A 135 -10.09 -13.49 -7.65
C LYS A 135 -10.20 -12.28 -8.57
N PHE A 136 -9.06 -11.75 -8.96
CA PHE A 136 -8.99 -10.71 -9.99
C PHE A 136 -9.45 -11.29 -11.34
N GLN A 137 -10.49 -10.70 -11.92
CA GLN A 137 -10.96 -11.00 -13.29
C GLN A 137 -10.65 -9.76 -14.14
N ALA A 138 -9.83 -9.94 -15.18
CA ALA A 138 -9.59 -8.88 -16.16
C ALA A 138 -10.89 -8.74 -17.00
N GLY A 139 -11.74 -7.80 -16.63
CA GLY A 139 -13.03 -7.59 -17.32
C GLY A 139 -14.20 -7.22 -16.41
N ASP A 140 -14.08 -7.35 -15.08
CA ASP A 140 -15.08 -6.81 -14.15
C ASP A 140 -15.06 -5.28 -14.20
N ARG A 141 -15.70 -4.72 -15.23
CA ARG A 141 -16.27 -3.39 -15.11
C ARG A 141 -17.31 -3.50 -14.01
N GLN A 142 -17.22 -2.69 -12.96
CA GLN A 142 -18.34 -2.51 -12.04
C GLN A 142 -19.57 -2.27 -12.92
N PRO A 143 -20.68 -2.98 -12.68
CA PRO A 143 -21.93 -2.65 -13.35
C PRO A 143 -22.16 -1.15 -13.13
N THR A 144 -22.28 -0.38 -14.20
CA THR A 144 -22.76 0.99 -14.10
C THR A 144 -24.10 0.94 -13.39
N PRO A 145 -24.32 1.71 -12.31
CA PRO A 145 -25.63 1.77 -11.68
C PRO A 145 -26.65 2.05 -12.79
N PRO A 146 -27.83 1.44 -12.75
CA PRO A 146 -28.86 1.69 -13.76
C PRO A 146 -29.12 3.19 -13.85
N PRO A 147 -29.38 3.74 -15.07
CA PRO A 147 -29.69 5.15 -15.23
C PRO A 147 -30.88 5.49 -14.33
N GLY A 148 -30.70 6.46 -13.42
CA GLY A 148 -31.72 6.87 -12.45
C GLY A 148 -31.54 6.43 -11.01
N SER A 149 -30.41 5.78 -10.65
CA SER A 149 -30.06 5.44 -9.26
C SER A 149 -29.17 6.50 -8.58
N ASP A 150 -29.24 7.76 -9.02
CA ASP A 150 -28.56 8.85 -8.34
C ASP A 150 -29.21 9.09 -6.97
N PRO A 151 -28.45 9.06 -5.86
CA PRO A 151 -28.96 9.24 -4.51
C PRO A 151 -29.63 10.61 -4.28
N GLU A 152 -29.42 11.57 -5.18
CA GLU A 152 -29.99 12.92 -5.10
C GLU A 152 -31.40 13.04 -5.68
N ALA A 153 -31.88 12.06 -6.48
CA ALA A 153 -33.20 12.14 -7.09
C ALA A 153 -34.36 11.81 -6.13
N SER A 154 -34.08 11.35 -4.90
CA SER A 154 -35.15 10.99 -3.93
C SER A 154 -35.42 12.07 -2.87
N ALA A 155 -34.75 13.21 -2.93
CA ALA A 155 -34.93 14.28 -1.93
C ALA A 155 -35.99 15.33 -2.31
N ASP A 156 -36.44 15.35 -3.57
CA ASP A 156 -37.36 16.40 -4.07
C ASP A 156 -38.82 15.97 -4.17
N ASP A 157 -39.19 14.73 -3.81
CA ASP A 157 -40.55 14.21 -3.89
C ASP A 157 -41.25 14.09 -2.53
N GLU A 158 -40.93 14.93 -1.53
CA GLU A 158 -41.77 15.02 -0.33
C GLU A 158 -42.86 16.08 -0.54
N PRO A 159 -44.13 15.68 -0.73
CA PRO A 159 -45.23 16.65 -0.89
C PRO A 159 -45.45 17.39 0.42
N ALA A 160 -45.34 18.72 0.35
CA ALA A 160 -45.72 19.61 1.43
C ALA A 160 -47.21 19.40 1.78
N ALA A 161 -47.44 18.91 2.98
CA ALA A 161 -48.77 18.89 3.62
C ALA A 161 -48.81 19.89 4.77
#